data_d450ab6fe50ec551a67850f297f153d4
#
_entry.id   d450ab6fe50ec551a67850f297f153d4
#
_cell.length_a   1.000
_cell.length_b   1.000
_cell.length_c   1.000
_cell.angle_alpha   90.00
_cell.angle_beta   90.00
_cell.angle_gamma   90.00
#
_symmetry.space_group_name_H-M   'P 1'
#
loop_
_entity.id
_entity.type
_entity.pdbx_description
1 polymer ?
#
loop_
_entity_poly.entity_id
_entity_poly.type
_entity_poly.pdbx_seq_one_letter_code
_entity_poly.pdbx_strand_id
1 'polypeptide(L)'
;GIKGTTGGLGFYREMPANTLTDEILTPGEGKIRALIVVGGNPALVFPDEEGTVRAMKELDLLVVNELFMSATAQFADYVLAIKHPFERADVPRLMDWGYPFAFGQYTPPLVEAPAGTLEDWEVFFGLAQRLGLRMRIAGIPEDRKPTADEILDGLFSHARIPIDEMRKYPGGHVWGEEEAIAGGVIPNMIGHEDRRMAVGHPEVIAELREVREEPVLDGGGYEAGENCAFRLITYRMREVYCSQGQNLQALRAKRPFNPLLLNPGA
;
A
#
# COMPACT_ATOMS: atom_id res chain seq x y z
N GLY A 1 7.25 17.27 1.98
CA GLY A 1 7.18 15.93 2.53
C GLY A 1 7.20 15.94 4.06
N ILE A 2 6.80 14.87 4.67
CA ILE A 2 6.92 14.66 6.11
C ILE A 2 8.35 14.18 6.37
N LYS A 3 9.05 14.83 7.31
CA LYS A 3 10.35 14.36 7.77
C LYS A 3 10.14 13.40 8.94
N GLY A 4 10.65 12.19 8.81
CA GLY A 4 10.79 11.26 9.90
C GLY A 4 12.07 11.49 10.70
N THR A 5 12.35 10.60 11.65
CA THR A 5 13.53 10.66 12.53
C THR A 5 14.84 10.57 11.74
N THR A 6 14.84 9.81 10.66
CA THR A 6 16.01 9.64 9.76
C THR A 6 16.21 10.82 8.81
N GLY A 7 15.29 11.79 8.80
CA GLY A 7 15.31 12.92 7.87
C GLY A 7 14.89 12.58 6.45
N GLY A 8 14.43 11.36 6.19
CA GLY A 8 13.90 10.94 4.90
C GLY A 8 12.68 11.77 4.48
N LEU A 9 12.57 12.03 3.18
CA LEU A 9 11.43 12.74 2.59
C LEU A 9 10.51 11.72 1.92
N GLY A 10 9.23 11.71 2.32
CA GLY A 10 8.22 10.91 1.67
C GLY A 10 7.82 11.48 0.31
N PHE A 11 7.57 10.61 -0.65
CA PHE A 11 6.95 10.96 -1.92
C PHE A 11 5.43 10.92 -1.77
N TYR A 12 4.73 11.97 -2.15
CA TYR A 12 3.28 12.11 -1.93
C TYR A 12 2.81 11.83 -0.49
N ARG A 13 3.62 12.17 0.52
CA ARG A 13 3.43 11.83 1.93
C ARG A 13 3.67 10.34 2.25
N GLU A 14 4.23 9.61 1.34
CA GLU A 14 4.68 8.25 1.59
C GLU A 14 6.12 8.25 2.08
N MET A 15 6.43 7.39 3.03
CA MET A 15 7.79 7.18 3.52
C MET A 15 8.34 5.87 2.94
N PRO A 16 9.64 5.76 2.73
CA PRO A 16 10.23 4.49 2.32
C PRO A 16 9.94 3.38 3.35
N ALA A 17 9.38 2.26 2.91
CA ALA A 17 8.98 1.18 3.80
C ALA A 17 10.16 0.57 4.59
N ASN A 18 11.36 0.56 4.00
CA ASN A 18 12.58 0.06 4.62
C ASN A 18 13.11 0.94 5.76
N THR A 19 12.64 2.17 5.92
CA THR A 19 13.02 3.06 7.03
C THR A 19 12.06 2.97 8.22
N LEU A 20 10.95 2.24 8.11
CA LEU A 20 9.95 2.18 9.18
C LEU A 20 10.53 1.69 10.52
N THR A 21 11.38 0.68 10.46
CA THR A 21 12.07 0.13 11.64
C THR A 21 12.88 1.21 12.36
N ASP A 22 13.65 2.01 11.60
CA ASP A 22 14.47 3.08 12.14
C ASP A 22 13.62 4.23 12.69
N GLU A 23 12.52 4.59 12.00
CA GLU A 23 11.59 5.63 12.43
C GLU A 23 10.88 5.28 13.76
N ILE A 24 10.71 3.99 14.05
CA ILE A 24 10.14 3.51 15.31
C ILE A 24 11.21 3.36 16.39
N LEU A 25 12.41 2.83 16.06
CA LEU A 25 13.42 2.49 17.06
C LEU A 25 14.33 3.66 17.44
N THR A 26 14.58 4.59 16.51
CA THR A 26 15.48 5.71 16.77
C THR A 26 14.84 6.73 17.71
N PRO A 27 15.46 7.02 18.87
CA PRO A 27 14.96 8.05 19.78
C PRO A 27 15.03 9.45 19.16
N GLY A 28 14.06 10.29 19.46
CA GLY A 28 14.09 11.68 19.04
C GLY A 28 12.72 12.26 18.72
N GLU A 29 12.71 13.54 18.37
CA GLU A 29 11.52 14.21 17.87
C GLU A 29 11.13 13.62 16.49
N GLY A 30 9.87 13.28 16.32
CA GLY A 30 9.36 12.63 15.09
C GLY A 30 9.37 11.11 15.14
N LYS A 31 9.85 10.49 16.23
CA LYS A 31 9.74 9.04 16.43
C LYS A 31 8.29 8.57 16.25
N ILE A 32 8.09 7.52 15.46
CA ILE A 32 6.78 6.89 15.31
C ILE A 32 6.47 6.09 16.60
N ARG A 33 5.37 6.43 17.25
CA ARG A 33 4.91 5.81 18.50
C ARG A 33 3.62 5.03 18.35
N ALA A 34 2.85 5.34 17.32
CA ALA A 34 1.61 4.64 16.99
C ALA A 34 1.56 4.32 15.51
N LEU A 35 1.10 3.12 15.17
CA LEU A 35 0.95 2.65 13.82
C LEU A 35 -0.43 2.05 13.60
N ILE A 36 -1.10 2.46 12.53
CA ILE A 36 -2.32 1.82 12.05
C ILE A 36 -1.99 1.13 10.74
N VAL A 37 -2.09 -0.18 10.71
CA VAL A 37 -1.87 -1.00 9.51
C VAL A 37 -3.21 -1.31 8.89
N VAL A 38 -3.38 -0.98 7.61
CA VAL A 38 -4.61 -1.19 6.86
C VAL A 38 -4.36 -2.19 5.73
N GLY A 39 -4.88 -3.39 5.87
CA GLY A 39 -4.79 -4.44 4.85
C GLY A 39 -3.35 -4.83 4.46
N GLY A 40 -2.40 -4.68 5.36
CA GLY A 40 -0.98 -4.96 5.14
C GLY A 40 -0.40 -5.96 6.13
N ASN A 41 0.73 -6.58 5.77
CA ASN A 41 1.42 -7.53 6.64
C ASN A 41 2.92 -7.21 6.72
N PRO A 42 3.30 -6.00 7.25
CA PRO A 42 4.68 -5.56 7.29
C PRO A 42 5.62 -6.51 8.03
N ALA A 43 5.17 -7.21 9.07
CA ALA A 43 5.99 -8.22 9.77
C ALA A 43 6.47 -9.35 8.84
N LEU A 44 5.82 -9.56 7.69
CA LEU A 44 6.19 -10.62 6.74
C LEU A 44 6.79 -10.08 5.44
N VAL A 45 6.46 -8.84 5.05
CA VAL A 45 6.82 -8.32 3.72
C VAL A 45 7.91 -7.26 3.73
N PHE A 46 8.21 -6.67 4.88
CA PHE A 46 9.28 -5.70 4.98
C PHE A 46 10.65 -6.39 5.10
N PRO A 47 11.71 -5.77 4.60
CA PRO A 47 13.07 -6.25 4.81
C PRO A 47 13.40 -6.23 6.31
N ASP A 48 14.34 -7.07 6.75
CA ASP A 48 14.71 -7.23 8.15
C ASP A 48 13.52 -7.59 9.05
N GLU A 49 13.04 -8.81 8.92
CA GLU A 49 11.91 -9.34 9.69
C GLU A 49 12.11 -9.18 11.20
N GLU A 50 13.31 -9.50 11.71
CA GLU A 50 13.61 -9.40 13.13
C GLU A 50 13.57 -7.95 13.63
N GLY A 51 14.15 -7.02 12.90
CA GLY A 51 14.09 -5.59 13.18
C GLY A 51 12.67 -5.06 13.11
N THR A 52 11.90 -5.47 12.12
CA THR A 52 10.49 -5.07 11.96
C THR A 52 9.64 -5.57 13.13
N VAL A 53 9.77 -6.83 13.54
CA VAL A 53 9.05 -7.38 14.69
C VAL A 53 9.46 -6.69 16.00
N ARG A 54 10.76 -6.41 16.17
CA ARG A 54 11.24 -5.64 17.34
C ARG A 54 10.63 -4.24 17.34
N ALA A 55 10.63 -3.54 16.21
CA ALA A 55 10.03 -2.22 16.09
C ALA A 55 8.53 -2.22 16.43
N MET A 56 7.77 -3.21 15.95
CA MET A 56 6.34 -3.33 16.28
C MET A 56 6.09 -3.49 17.79
N LYS A 57 6.96 -4.22 18.48
CA LYS A 57 6.86 -4.42 19.95
C LYS A 57 7.23 -3.17 20.77
N GLU A 58 7.95 -2.23 20.16
CA GLU A 58 8.36 -0.96 20.79
C GLU A 58 7.36 0.18 20.53
N LEU A 59 6.31 -0.07 19.75
CA LEU A 59 5.22 0.90 19.57
C LEU A 59 4.41 1.05 20.85
N ASP A 60 3.96 2.27 21.14
CA ASP A 60 3.00 2.52 22.21
C ASP A 60 1.59 2.04 21.83
N LEU A 61 1.31 1.96 20.52
CA LEU A 61 0.02 1.51 19.99
C LEU A 61 0.19 0.94 18.58
N LEU A 62 -0.22 -0.30 18.40
CA LEU A 62 -0.36 -0.94 17.08
C LEU A 62 -1.81 -1.37 16.86
N VAL A 63 -2.44 -0.77 15.87
CA VAL A 63 -3.81 -1.13 15.43
C VAL A 63 -3.73 -1.75 14.04
N VAL A 64 -4.41 -2.87 13.84
CA VAL A 64 -4.41 -3.56 12.55
C VAL A 64 -5.83 -3.77 12.07
N ASN A 65 -6.16 -3.20 10.92
CA ASN A 65 -7.39 -3.47 10.17
C ASN A 65 -7.12 -4.66 9.26
N GLU A 66 -7.74 -5.81 9.49
CA GLU A 66 -7.37 -7.03 8.79
C GLU A 66 -8.55 -7.99 8.61
N LEU A 67 -8.49 -8.78 7.55
CA LEU A 67 -9.44 -9.87 7.27
C LEU A 67 -9.10 -11.17 8.03
N PHE A 68 -7.82 -11.36 8.35
CA PHE A 68 -7.29 -12.57 8.96
C PHE A 68 -6.28 -12.21 10.06
N MET A 69 -6.04 -13.13 10.98
CA MET A 69 -4.94 -12.99 11.94
C MET A 69 -3.59 -13.17 11.23
N SER A 70 -3.15 -12.12 10.56
CA SER A 70 -1.85 -12.05 9.89
C SER A 70 -0.69 -12.07 10.90
N ALA A 71 0.56 -12.24 10.42
CA ALA A 71 1.74 -12.16 11.28
C ALA A 71 1.81 -10.81 12.01
N THR A 72 1.48 -9.71 11.33
CA THR A 72 1.41 -8.38 11.93
C THR A 72 0.31 -8.27 12.97
N ALA A 73 -0.88 -8.81 12.69
CA ALA A 73 -2.00 -8.75 13.60
C ALA A 73 -1.73 -9.47 14.94
N GLN A 74 -0.82 -10.44 14.96
CA GLN A 74 -0.42 -11.14 16.20
C GLN A 74 0.36 -10.25 17.18
N PHE A 75 0.91 -9.13 16.73
CA PHE A 75 1.61 -8.16 17.59
C PHE A 75 0.74 -6.96 17.96
N ALA A 76 -0.47 -6.85 17.39
CA ALA A 76 -1.32 -5.68 17.55
C ALA A 76 -1.98 -5.61 18.94
N ASP A 77 -2.11 -4.40 19.45
CA ASP A 77 -2.93 -4.11 20.63
C ASP A 77 -4.42 -4.23 20.31
N TYR A 78 -4.79 -3.84 19.08
CA TYR A 78 -6.16 -3.94 18.58
C TYR A 78 -6.17 -4.48 17.15
N VAL A 79 -6.99 -5.50 16.92
CA VAL A 79 -7.30 -6.01 15.59
C VAL A 79 -8.76 -5.70 15.28
N LEU A 80 -9.00 -4.95 14.22
CA LEU A 80 -10.34 -4.59 13.77
C LEU A 80 -10.70 -5.44 12.55
N ALA A 81 -11.78 -6.21 12.68
CA ALA A 81 -12.28 -7.06 11.61
C ALA A 81 -12.89 -6.19 10.49
N ILE A 82 -12.34 -6.27 9.31
CA ILE A 82 -12.72 -5.45 8.16
C ILE A 82 -13.51 -6.29 7.17
N LYS A 83 -14.48 -5.66 6.50
CA LYS A 83 -15.25 -6.28 5.42
C LYS A 83 -14.35 -6.69 4.26
N HIS A 84 -14.60 -7.90 3.75
CA HIS A 84 -14.00 -8.36 2.50
C HIS A 84 -14.48 -7.48 1.31
N PRO A 85 -13.71 -7.30 0.23
CA PRO A 85 -14.14 -6.53 -0.94
C PRO A 85 -15.48 -6.95 -1.54
N PHE A 86 -15.88 -8.22 -1.40
CA PHE A 86 -17.21 -8.70 -1.84
C PHE A 86 -18.36 -8.37 -0.88
N GLU A 87 -18.05 -7.87 0.30
CA GLU A 87 -19.01 -7.53 1.36
C GLU A 87 -19.30 -6.02 1.43
N ARG A 88 -18.71 -5.23 0.55
CA ARG A 88 -18.86 -3.78 0.49
C ARG A 88 -19.01 -3.27 -0.93
N ALA A 89 -19.59 -2.08 -1.08
CA ALA A 89 -19.57 -1.38 -2.36
C ALA A 89 -18.16 -0.81 -2.63
N ASP A 90 -17.76 -0.83 -3.89
CA ASP A 90 -16.47 -0.28 -4.29
C ASP A 90 -16.48 0.25 -5.73
N VAL A 91 -15.55 1.17 -5.98
CA VAL A 91 -15.24 1.71 -7.30
C VAL A 91 -13.72 1.69 -7.46
N PRO A 92 -13.14 1.00 -8.46
CA PRO A 92 -11.70 1.00 -8.69
C PRO A 92 -11.24 2.42 -9.05
N ARG A 93 -10.31 2.95 -8.27
CA ARG A 93 -9.77 4.31 -8.42
C ARG A 93 -8.28 4.32 -8.78
N LEU A 94 -7.55 3.36 -8.26
CA LEU A 94 -6.08 3.42 -8.28
C LEU A 94 -5.49 3.26 -9.69
N MET A 95 -6.23 2.65 -10.60
CA MET A 95 -5.76 2.33 -11.95
C MET A 95 -6.25 3.30 -13.03
N ASP A 96 -7.21 4.17 -12.72
CA ASP A 96 -7.86 5.06 -13.70
C ASP A 96 -6.86 6.02 -14.36
N TRP A 97 -5.91 6.52 -13.61
CA TRP A 97 -4.92 7.47 -14.12
C TRP A 97 -3.91 6.83 -15.11
N GLY A 98 -3.82 5.51 -15.13
CA GLY A 98 -2.93 4.75 -16.03
C GLY A 98 -3.56 4.40 -17.39
N TYR A 99 -4.84 4.70 -17.59
CA TYR A 99 -5.55 4.36 -18.81
C TYR A 99 -5.76 5.60 -19.69
N PRO A 100 -5.60 5.47 -21.03
CA PRO A 100 -5.81 6.56 -21.96
C PRO A 100 -7.29 6.92 -22.18
N PHE A 101 -8.21 6.12 -21.65
CA PHE A 101 -9.66 6.29 -21.78
C PHE A 101 -10.32 6.27 -20.40
N ALA A 102 -11.46 6.95 -20.28
CA ALA A 102 -12.24 6.91 -19.07
C ALA A 102 -12.98 5.57 -18.97
N PHE A 103 -12.69 4.84 -17.90
CA PHE A 103 -13.41 3.60 -17.62
C PHE A 103 -13.81 3.59 -16.13
N GLY A 104 -14.86 2.88 -15.79
CA GLY A 104 -15.26 2.73 -14.41
C GLY A 104 -16.23 1.58 -14.24
N GLN A 105 -16.30 1.12 -13.01
CA GLN A 105 -17.22 0.08 -12.59
C GLN A 105 -17.63 0.34 -11.14
N TYR A 106 -18.91 0.43 -10.89
CA TYR A 106 -19.44 0.36 -9.52
C TYR A 106 -19.78 -1.10 -9.22
N THR A 107 -19.19 -1.64 -8.17
CA THR A 107 -19.45 -3.01 -7.71
C THR A 107 -20.25 -2.93 -6.41
N PRO A 108 -21.53 -3.35 -6.38
CA PRO A 108 -22.28 -3.45 -5.12
C PRO A 108 -21.75 -4.63 -4.27
N PRO A 109 -22.11 -4.68 -2.98
CA PRO A 109 -21.85 -5.87 -2.17
C PRO A 109 -22.44 -7.12 -2.83
N LEU A 110 -21.66 -8.18 -2.95
CA LEU A 110 -22.07 -9.46 -3.55
C LEU A 110 -22.56 -10.46 -2.51
N VAL A 111 -22.09 -10.30 -1.28
CA VAL A 111 -22.44 -11.15 -0.14
C VAL A 111 -22.67 -10.28 1.09
N GLU A 112 -23.45 -10.78 2.03
CA GLU A 112 -23.68 -10.11 3.30
C GLU A 112 -22.43 -10.18 4.17
N ALA A 113 -22.07 -9.04 4.77
CA ALA A 113 -20.94 -8.96 5.68
C ALA A 113 -21.27 -9.61 7.04
N PRO A 114 -20.32 -10.31 7.66
CA PRO A 114 -20.47 -10.79 9.03
C PRO A 114 -20.77 -9.65 10.01
N ALA A 115 -21.60 -9.92 10.99
CA ALA A 115 -21.93 -8.92 12.01
C ALA A 115 -20.66 -8.47 12.77
N GLY A 116 -20.52 -7.17 12.96
CA GLY A 116 -19.40 -6.57 13.69
C GLY A 116 -18.17 -6.26 12.83
N THR A 117 -18.20 -6.56 11.53
CA THR A 117 -17.15 -6.11 10.62
C THR A 117 -17.35 -4.66 10.20
N LEU A 118 -16.26 -3.96 9.92
CA LEU A 118 -16.22 -2.54 9.56
C LEU A 118 -15.63 -2.36 8.16
N GLU A 119 -15.98 -1.27 7.51
CA GLU A 119 -15.18 -0.75 6.40
C GLU A 119 -14.04 0.12 6.94
N ASP A 120 -12.91 0.17 6.24
CA ASP A 120 -11.75 0.94 6.72
C ASP A 120 -12.09 2.41 7.00
N TRP A 121 -12.91 3.03 6.16
CA TRP A 121 -13.33 4.42 6.37
C TRP A 121 -14.14 4.61 7.66
N GLU A 122 -14.88 3.60 8.14
CA GLU A 122 -15.65 3.68 9.38
C GLU A 122 -14.75 3.80 10.60
N VAL A 123 -13.58 3.12 10.56
CA VAL A 123 -12.55 3.25 11.60
C VAL A 123 -12.04 4.68 11.67
N PHE A 124 -11.65 5.24 10.53
CA PHE A 124 -11.14 6.62 10.47
C PHE A 124 -12.21 7.66 10.77
N PHE A 125 -13.44 7.45 10.33
CA PHE A 125 -14.57 8.31 10.69
C PHE A 125 -14.79 8.31 12.20
N GLY A 126 -14.83 7.13 12.82
CA GLY A 126 -15.01 7.00 14.27
C GLY A 126 -13.86 7.62 15.09
N LEU A 127 -12.63 7.52 14.60
CA LEU A 127 -11.47 8.20 15.21
C LEU A 127 -11.58 9.71 15.05
N ALA A 128 -11.90 10.20 13.86
CA ALA A 128 -12.05 11.63 13.59
C ALA A 128 -13.09 12.27 14.52
N GLN A 129 -14.27 11.63 14.67
CA GLN A 129 -15.31 12.12 15.58
C GLN A 129 -14.82 12.23 17.04
N ARG A 130 -14.11 11.21 17.54
CA ARG A 130 -13.59 11.21 18.92
C ARG A 130 -12.50 12.24 19.17
N LEU A 131 -11.73 12.55 18.12
CA LEU A 131 -10.69 13.57 18.14
C LEU A 131 -11.20 14.98 17.83
N GLY A 132 -12.50 15.16 17.58
CA GLY A 132 -13.08 16.45 17.16
C GLY A 132 -12.60 16.92 15.77
N LEU A 133 -12.17 15.99 14.91
CA LEU A 133 -11.70 16.27 13.56
C LEU A 133 -12.83 16.10 12.56
N ARG A 134 -12.80 16.92 11.51
CA ARG A 134 -13.72 16.79 10.38
C ARG A 134 -13.09 15.97 9.25
N MET A 135 -13.86 15.06 8.69
CA MET A 135 -13.49 14.39 7.44
C MET A 135 -13.57 15.39 6.27
N ARG A 136 -12.51 15.46 5.47
CA ARG A 136 -12.44 16.36 4.31
C ARG A 136 -12.94 15.66 3.04
N ILE A 137 -14.16 15.13 3.11
CA ILE A 137 -14.84 14.50 1.96
C ILE A 137 -16.08 15.34 1.67
N ALA A 138 -16.24 15.75 0.42
CA ALA A 138 -17.36 16.58 0.02
C ALA A 138 -18.70 15.84 0.19
N GLY A 139 -19.72 16.57 0.67
CA GLY A 139 -21.11 16.07 0.72
C GLY A 139 -21.41 15.05 1.83
N ILE A 140 -20.46 14.67 2.69
CA ILE A 140 -20.77 13.77 3.80
C ILE A 140 -21.49 14.51 4.94
N PRO A 141 -22.48 13.86 5.60
CA PRO A 141 -23.17 14.45 6.76
C PRO A 141 -22.20 14.61 7.93
N GLU A 142 -22.33 15.74 8.66
CA GLU A 142 -21.53 15.99 9.88
C GLU A 142 -22.25 15.55 11.16
N ASP A 143 -23.57 15.42 11.11
CA ASP A 143 -24.46 15.15 12.25
C ASP A 143 -24.73 13.66 12.49
N ARG A 144 -24.37 12.83 11.54
CA ARG A 144 -24.52 11.37 11.62
C ARG A 144 -23.38 10.65 10.89
N LYS A 145 -23.30 9.33 11.13
CA LYS A 145 -22.42 8.47 10.34
C LYS A 145 -22.93 8.40 8.89
N PRO A 146 -22.07 8.64 7.89
CA PRO A 146 -22.44 8.49 6.49
C PRO A 146 -22.67 7.02 6.13
N THR A 147 -23.34 6.79 5.02
CA THR A 147 -23.37 5.47 4.36
C THR A 147 -22.13 5.28 3.48
N ALA A 148 -21.84 4.04 3.09
CA ALA A 148 -20.75 3.73 2.16
C ALA A 148 -20.95 4.45 0.81
N ASP A 149 -22.18 4.51 0.31
CA ASP A 149 -22.51 5.21 -0.93
C ASP A 149 -22.27 6.73 -0.81
N GLU A 150 -22.62 7.36 0.30
CA GLU A 150 -22.32 8.78 0.53
C GLU A 150 -20.81 9.05 0.57
N ILE A 151 -20.02 8.14 1.12
CA ILE A 151 -18.56 8.23 1.08
C ILE A 151 -18.05 8.13 -0.35
N LEU A 152 -18.54 7.16 -1.13
CA LEU A 152 -18.14 7.00 -2.53
C LEU A 152 -18.55 8.22 -3.37
N ASP A 153 -19.79 8.68 -3.23
CA ASP A 153 -20.29 9.87 -3.93
C ASP A 153 -19.44 11.11 -3.60
N GLY A 154 -19.05 11.28 -2.35
CA GLY A 154 -18.17 12.36 -1.92
C GLY A 154 -16.76 12.25 -2.50
N LEU A 155 -16.17 11.06 -2.50
CA LEU A 155 -14.84 10.80 -3.05
C LEU A 155 -14.78 11.01 -4.57
N PHE A 156 -15.87 10.69 -5.27
CA PHE A 156 -16.00 10.82 -6.71
C PHE A 156 -16.78 12.07 -7.16
N SER A 157 -17.05 13.02 -6.24
CA SER A 157 -17.77 14.26 -6.55
C SER A 157 -17.15 15.11 -7.67
N HIS A 158 -15.83 14.98 -7.86
CA HIS A 158 -15.08 15.65 -8.94
C HIS A 158 -14.60 14.68 -10.02
N ALA A 159 -15.11 13.44 -10.02
CA ALA A 159 -14.73 12.46 -11.03
C ALA A 159 -15.28 12.88 -12.40
N ARG A 160 -14.54 12.53 -13.44
CA ARG A 160 -14.95 12.76 -14.82
C ARG A 160 -16.26 12.06 -15.16
N ILE A 161 -16.45 10.85 -14.63
CA ILE A 161 -17.68 10.09 -14.75
C ILE A 161 -18.34 10.01 -13.36
N PRO A 162 -19.55 10.53 -13.19
CA PRO A 162 -20.29 10.42 -11.93
C PRO A 162 -20.59 8.96 -11.58
N ILE A 163 -20.63 8.64 -10.30
CA ILE A 163 -20.95 7.26 -9.83
C ILE A 163 -22.34 6.83 -10.31
N ASP A 164 -23.32 7.71 -10.33
CA ASP A 164 -24.67 7.39 -10.83
C ASP A 164 -24.67 6.96 -12.30
N GLU A 165 -23.74 7.49 -13.07
CA GLU A 165 -23.53 7.00 -14.44
C GLU A 165 -22.88 5.61 -14.44
N MET A 166 -21.89 5.36 -13.59
CA MET A 166 -21.25 4.04 -13.47
C MET A 166 -22.24 2.96 -13.02
N ARG A 167 -23.15 3.28 -12.11
CA ARG A 167 -24.18 2.35 -11.60
C ARG A 167 -25.10 1.80 -12.71
N LYS A 168 -25.21 2.48 -13.85
CA LYS A 168 -26.01 1.99 -14.99
C LYS A 168 -25.36 0.81 -15.72
N TYR A 169 -24.08 0.55 -15.46
CA TYR A 169 -23.28 -0.45 -16.15
C TYR A 169 -22.69 -1.46 -15.15
N PRO A 170 -23.43 -2.49 -14.72
CA PRO A 170 -22.98 -3.45 -13.71
C PRO A 170 -21.69 -4.19 -14.07
N GLY A 171 -21.43 -4.37 -15.37
CA GLY A 171 -20.18 -5.00 -15.86
C GLY A 171 -19.02 -4.03 -16.10
N GLY A 172 -19.18 -2.78 -15.70
CA GLY A 172 -18.26 -1.70 -16.06
C GLY A 172 -18.50 -1.14 -17.45
N HIS A 173 -17.99 0.04 -17.72
CA HIS A 173 -18.12 0.71 -19.00
C HIS A 173 -16.89 1.56 -19.33
N VAL A 174 -16.66 1.73 -20.62
CA VAL A 174 -15.65 2.64 -21.16
C VAL A 174 -16.37 3.81 -21.81
N TRP A 175 -16.11 5.03 -21.38
CA TRP A 175 -16.68 6.27 -21.92
C TRP A 175 -15.72 6.94 -22.87
N GLY A 176 -16.07 6.92 -24.14
CA GLY A 176 -15.33 7.59 -25.21
C GLY A 176 -14.05 6.87 -25.61
N GLU A 177 -13.70 7.05 -26.86
CA GLU A 177 -12.37 6.77 -27.39
C GLU A 177 -11.59 8.08 -27.34
N GLU A 178 -10.92 8.38 -26.24
CA GLU A 178 -9.90 9.40 -26.28
C GLU A 178 -8.67 8.78 -26.95
N GLU A 179 -8.37 9.24 -28.14
CA GLU A 179 -7.07 8.97 -28.72
C GLU A 179 -6.01 9.47 -27.75
N ALA A 180 -5.22 8.55 -27.23
CA ALA A 180 -4.00 8.92 -26.50
C ALA A 180 -3.18 9.77 -27.46
N ILE A 181 -3.00 11.04 -27.15
CA ILE A 181 -2.17 11.94 -27.95
C ILE A 181 -0.74 11.48 -27.75
N ALA A 182 -0.29 10.58 -28.59
CA ALA A 182 1.10 10.12 -28.57
C ALA A 182 2.03 11.32 -28.80
N GLY A 183 2.95 11.51 -27.87
CA GLY A 183 3.93 12.60 -27.95
C GLY A 183 3.46 13.94 -27.36
N GLY A 184 2.31 14.00 -26.70
CA GLY A 184 1.91 15.15 -25.91
C GLY A 184 2.79 15.30 -24.68
N VAL A 185 3.44 16.45 -24.48
CA VAL A 185 4.14 16.76 -23.25
C VAL A 185 3.16 17.49 -22.33
N ILE A 186 2.78 16.84 -21.23
CA ILE A 186 2.02 17.51 -20.17
C ILE A 186 3.03 18.22 -19.27
N PRO A 187 3.01 19.55 -19.19
CA PRO A 187 3.92 20.28 -18.30
C PRO A 187 3.66 19.88 -16.86
N ASN A 188 4.73 19.59 -16.11
CA ASN A 188 4.61 19.40 -14.67
C ASN A 188 4.07 20.69 -14.04
N MET A 189 2.88 20.62 -13.48
CA MET A 189 2.18 21.78 -12.89
C MET A 189 2.52 21.97 -11.40
N ILE A 190 3.29 21.06 -10.80
CA ILE A 190 3.55 21.07 -9.35
C ILE A 190 4.99 21.52 -9.09
N GLY A 191 5.13 22.74 -8.61
CA GLY A 191 6.35 23.20 -7.94
C GLY A 191 7.54 23.61 -8.81
N HIS A 192 7.41 23.62 -10.14
CA HIS A 192 8.47 24.06 -11.05
C HIS A 192 8.02 25.26 -11.87
N GLU A 193 8.61 26.43 -11.59
CA GLU A 193 8.31 27.69 -12.31
C GLU A 193 8.68 27.59 -13.80
N ASP A 194 9.71 26.84 -14.14
CA ASP A 194 10.19 26.62 -15.49
C ASP A 194 9.43 25.54 -16.26
N ARG A 195 8.49 24.83 -15.63
CA ARG A 195 7.69 23.72 -16.17
C ARG A 195 8.54 22.61 -16.81
N ARG A 196 9.77 22.44 -16.38
CA ARG A 196 10.68 21.40 -16.86
C ARG A 196 10.64 20.18 -15.96
N MET A 197 10.77 19.02 -16.57
CA MET A 197 10.95 17.77 -15.86
C MET A 197 12.43 17.65 -15.48
N ALA A 198 12.73 17.41 -14.21
CA ALA A 198 14.09 17.13 -13.76
C ALA A 198 14.46 15.67 -14.11
N VAL A 199 14.97 15.46 -15.30
CA VAL A 199 15.34 14.12 -15.81
C VAL A 199 16.69 13.65 -15.26
N GLY A 200 17.54 14.57 -14.83
CA GLY A 200 18.90 14.27 -14.33
C GLY A 200 19.17 15.06 -13.06
N HIS A 201 18.53 14.68 -11.95
CA HIS A 201 18.85 15.28 -10.65
C HIS A 201 20.32 15.03 -10.30
N PRO A 202 21.11 16.04 -9.88
CA PRO A 202 22.54 15.87 -9.65
C PRO A 202 22.89 14.76 -8.66
N GLU A 203 22.12 14.61 -7.57
CA GLU A 203 22.34 13.55 -6.58
C GLU A 203 22.08 12.16 -7.17
N VAL A 204 21.01 11.98 -7.92
CA VAL A 204 20.71 10.70 -8.60
C VAL A 204 21.79 10.35 -9.64
N ILE A 205 22.30 11.35 -10.36
CA ILE A 205 23.42 11.14 -11.30
C ILE A 205 24.73 10.77 -10.57
N ALA A 206 24.97 11.34 -9.38
CA ALA A 206 26.12 10.98 -8.56
C ALA A 206 26.02 9.51 -8.10
N GLU A 207 24.90 9.10 -7.54
CA GLU A 207 24.65 7.70 -7.14
C GLU A 207 24.77 6.73 -8.33
N LEU A 208 24.19 7.08 -9.49
CA LEU A 208 24.32 6.25 -10.70
C LEU A 208 25.77 6.11 -11.17
N ARG A 209 26.64 7.10 -10.94
CA ARG A 209 28.07 6.99 -11.24
C ARG A 209 28.77 6.04 -10.27
N GLU A 210 28.43 6.11 -8.98
CA GLU A 210 28.94 5.18 -7.98
C GLU A 210 28.56 3.75 -8.33
N VAL A 211 27.27 3.48 -8.59
CA VAL A 211 26.79 2.15 -9.02
C VAL A 211 27.49 1.66 -10.28
N ARG A 212 27.78 2.57 -11.24
CA ARG A 212 28.48 2.20 -12.47
C ARG A 212 29.94 1.79 -12.23
N GLU A 213 30.55 2.33 -11.17
CA GLU A 213 31.94 2.05 -10.78
C GLU A 213 32.04 0.84 -9.85
N GLU A 214 30.94 0.34 -9.34
CA GLU A 214 30.91 -0.88 -8.54
C GLU A 214 31.41 -2.07 -9.39
N PRO A 215 32.31 -2.91 -8.84
CA PRO A 215 32.77 -4.08 -9.55
C PRO A 215 31.63 -5.05 -9.83
N VAL A 216 31.42 -5.37 -11.09
CA VAL A 216 30.53 -6.47 -11.47
C VAL A 216 31.29 -7.76 -11.24
N LEU A 217 31.07 -8.39 -10.10
CA LEU A 217 31.68 -9.67 -9.76
C LEU A 217 31.07 -10.79 -10.60
N ASP A 218 31.89 -11.73 -11.05
CA ASP A 218 31.45 -12.96 -11.71
C ASP A 218 30.45 -13.70 -10.78
N GLY A 219 29.24 -13.92 -11.27
CA GLY A 219 28.15 -14.51 -10.48
C GLY A 219 27.21 -13.52 -9.79
N GLY A 220 27.28 -12.21 -10.10
CA GLY A 220 26.29 -11.19 -9.76
C GLY A 220 26.53 -10.38 -8.49
N GLY A 221 27.73 -9.96 -8.25
CA GLY A 221 27.99 -8.71 -7.54
C GLY A 221 28.06 -8.72 -6.02
N TYR A 222 27.94 -9.84 -5.34
CA TYR A 222 28.14 -9.88 -3.88
C TYR A 222 29.10 -11.01 -3.50
N GLU A 223 30.19 -10.67 -2.82
CA GLU A 223 30.96 -11.68 -2.10
C GLU A 223 30.11 -12.22 -0.95
N ALA A 224 30.13 -13.54 -0.76
CA ALA A 224 29.59 -14.14 0.45
C ALA A 224 30.34 -13.51 1.64
N GLY A 225 29.62 -12.89 2.58
CA GLY A 225 30.23 -12.40 3.81
C GLY A 225 30.90 -13.56 4.57
N GLU A 226 31.85 -13.26 5.44
CA GLU A 226 32.61 -14.25 6.21
C GLU A 226 31.71 -15.30 6.91
N ASN A 227 30.45 -14.99 7.16
CA ASN A 227 29.48 -15.86 7.84
C ASN A 227 28.36 -16.40 6.93
N CYS A 228 28.40 -16.16 5.62
CA CYS A 228 27.34 -16.54 4.69
C CYS A 228 27.94 -17.34 3.53
N ALA A 229 27.71 -18.66 3.55
CA ALA A 229 28.19 -19.59 2.50
C ALA A 229 27.33 -19.55 1.22
N PHE A 230 26.12 -18.97 1.28
CA PHE A 230 25.16 -18.98 0.19
C PHE A 230 24.58 -17.62 -0.08
N ARG A 231 24.27 -17.38 -1.34
CA ARG A 231 23.48 -16.23 -1.78
C ARG A 231 22.01 -16.62 -1.88
N LEU A 232 21.15 -15.87 -1.19
CA LEU A 232 19.70 -16.05 -1.30
C LEU A 232 19.20 -15.39 -2.60
N ILE A 233 18.56 -16.19 -3.44
CA ILE A 233 17.83 -15.72 -4.62
C ILE A 233 16.36 -16.01 -4.38
N THR A 234 15.56 -14.95 -4.25
CA THR A 234 14.11 -15.10 -4.07
C THR A 234 13.42 -15.37 -5.40
N TYR A 235 12.42 -16.23 -5.40
CA TYR A 235 11.55 -16.44 -6.55
C TYR A 235 10.08 -16.41 -6.14
N ARG A 236 9.21 -16.08 -7.08
CA ARG A 236 7.78 -16.02 -6.83
C ARG A 236 7.15 -17.41 -6.91
N MET A 237 6.34 -17.74 -5.91
CA MET A 237 5.44 -18.89 -6.00
C MET A 237 4.14 -18.45 -6.66
N ARG A 238 3.62 -19.26 -7.59
CA ARG A 238 2.40 -18.96 -8.32
C ARG A 238 1.16 -18.92 -7.41
N GLU A 239 1.17 -19.70 -6.34
CA GLU A 239 0.07 -19.86 -5.40
C GLU A 239 0.03 -18.79 -4.31
N VAL A 240 1.05 -17.95 -4.23
CA VAL A 240 1.18 -16.90 -3.19
C VAL A 240 1.43 -15.56 -3.85
N TYR A 241 0.54 -14.62 -3.63
CA TYR A 241 0.68 -13.24 -4.10
C TYR A 241 0.97 -12.32 -2.91
N CYS A 242 2.19 -11.81 -2.83
CA CYS A 242 2.72 -11.14 -1.63
C CYS A 242 2.57 -12.04 -0.39
N SER A 243 1.70 -11.68 0.56
CA SER A 243 1.34 -12.53 1.71
C SER A 243 -0.03 -13.19 1.58
N GLN A 244 -0.73 -13.00 0.46
CA GLN A 244 -2.07 -13.51 0.23
C GLN A 244 -2.07 -14.95 -0.27
N GLY A 245 -3.18 -15.65 -0.05
CA GLY A 245 -3.39 -17.02 -0.53
C GLY A 245 -2.94 -18.11 0.43
N GLN A 246 -2.13 -17.80 1.42
CA GLN A 246 -1.60 -18.78 2.39
C GLN A 246 -2.67 -19.38 3.31
N ASN A 247 -3.77 -18.68 3.51
CA ASN A 247 -4.93 -19.11 4.28
C ASN A 247 -5.94 -19.91 3.46
N LEU A 248 -5.80 -19.96 2.12
CA LEU A 248 -6.70 -20.68 1.24
C LEU A 248 -6.27 -22.16 1.15
N GLN A 249 -7.12 -23.05 1.66
CA GLN A 249 -6.82 -24.50 1.72
C GLN A 249 -6.46 -25.09 0.36
N ALA A 250 -7.15 -24.67 -0.71
CA ALA A 250 -6.88 -25.16 -2.07
C ALA A 250 -5.49 -24.77 -2.60
N LEU A 251 -4.98 -23.60 -2.21
CA LEU A 251 -3.64 -23.15 -2.57
C LEU A 251 -2.58 -23.78 -1.67
N ARG A 252 -2.83 -23.87 -0.36
CA ARG A 252 -1.95 -24.57 0.58
C ARG A 252 -1.76 -26.04 0.24
N ALA A 253 -2.79 -26.72 -0.25
CA ALA A 253 -2.67 -28.12 -0.68
C ALA A 253 -1.66 -28.30 -1.82
N LYS A 254 -1.52 -27.29 -2.70
CA LYS A 254 -0.52 -27.31 -3.79
C LYS A 254 0.87 -26.89 -3.35
N ARG A 255 0.96 -26.00 -2.38
CA ARG A 255 2.22 -25.44 -1.84
C ARG A 255 2.10 -25.29 -0.32
N PRO A 256 2.30 -26.37 0.44
CA PRO A 256 2.11 -26.35 1.89
C PRO A 256 3.20 -25.58 2.65
N PHE A 257 4.33 -25.34 2.01
CA PHE A 257 5.46 -24.62 2.59
C PHE A 257 6.23 -23.85 1.50
N ASN A 258 7.06 -22.92 1.92
CA ASN A 258 8.02 -22.21 1.06
C ASN A 258 9.33 -23.01 1.00
N PRO A 259 9.64 -23.70 -0.12
CA PRO A 259 10.82 -24.54 -0.20
C PRO A 259 12.11 -23.74 -0.34
N LEU A 260 13.15 -24.15 0.35
CA LEU A 260 14.52 -23.77 0.06
C LEU A 260 15.10 -24.77 -0.97
N LEU A 261 15.53 -24.23 -2.11
CA LEU A 261 16.16 -25.05 -3.17
C LEU A 261 17.67 -24.87 -3.09
N LEU A 262 18.38 -25.95 -2.86
CA LEU A 262 19.85 -26.01 -2.83
C LEU A 262 20.37 -26.96 -3.88
N ASN A 263 21.56 -26.70 -4.40
CA ASN A 263 22.27 -27.68 -5.21
C ASN A 263 22.58 -28.92 -4.35
N PRO A 264 22.29 -30.15 -4.82
CA PRO A 264 22.57 -31.36 -4.05
C PRO A 264 24.03 -31.58 -3.65
N GLY A 265 24.96 -30.89 -4.30
CA GLY A 265 26.38 -30.93 -4.00
C GLY A 265 26.89 -29.76 -3.14
N ALA A 266 25.97 -28.93 -2.63
CA ALA A 266 26.32 -27.75 -1.82
C ALA A 266 26.41 -28.07 -0.33
#